data_8efe6cc0269b4d56ceb9b0fed4cf3ad3
#
_entry.id   8efe6cc0269b4d56ceb9b0fed4cf3ad3
#
_cell.length_a   1.000
_cell.length_b   1.000
_cell.length_c   1.000
_cell.angle_alpha   90.00
_cell.angle_beta   90.00
_cell.angle_gamma   90.00
#
_symmetry.space_group_name_H-M   'P 1'
#
loop_
_entity.id
_entity.type
_entity.pdbx_description
1 polymer ?
#
loop_
_entity_poly.entity_id
_entity_poly.type
_entity_poly.pdbx_seq_one_letter_code
_entity_poly.pdbx_strand_id
1 'polypeptide(L)'
;MTKSKFQLVGSLLRPTDLRKYKDEIEHRDDIQYPFYDALPGYQETETAYIKQIVSDQKANGIDILTDGEFGRSMWHLDFVWGLKGIERYIAEHGYTFKDHDGGQYETRKDIGIRITEPLSGKNHHYLDIYKLVKAEAGDEDTKQPIWGPAHAYTELAIFDRLAGPGQVYETNEDLKKGLINAYKEFLDEYKAVGGKIVQFDDCLWELFDPSNPASFFAEGNADLAELADEFVAINNEVVDYAHELGLTVWTHNCRGNYESRSAAEGTYEAIAKKFLAEQHYDRFFLEWDSDTAGDIKALEALKDSKAEVVLGLLSSKTTDLDDEERVLDLLEKASQILPKERLFLSHQCGFASCDSGNELAIPQQWAKIKQGQEIAKKFFG
;
A
#
# COMPACT_ATOMS: atom_id res chain seq x y z
N MET A 1 13.71 23.82 -4.09
CA MET A 1 14.66 22.71 -4.32
C MET A 1 14.01 21.74 -5.30
N THR A 2 14.77 21.12 -6.19
CA THR A 2 14.25 20.03 -7.04
C THR A 2 13.83 18.88 -6.13
N LYS A 3 12.60 18.36 -6.27
CA LYS A 3 12.14 17.22 -5.50
C LYS A 3 13.04 16.00 -5.74
N SER A 4 13.27 15.20 -4.71
CA SER A 4 14.07 13.99 -4.79
C SER A 4 13.52 13.04 -5.84
N LYS A 5 14.38 12.45 -6.65
CA LYS A 5 14.04 11.39 -7.61
C LYS A 5 13.99 10.01 -6.98
N PHE A 6 14.36 9.88 -5.72
CA PHE A 6 14.15 8.69 -4.91
C PHE A 6 12.94 8.89 -3.99
N GLN A 7 12.03 7.92 -3.96
CA GLN A 7 10.79 7.98 -3.20
C GLN A 7 10.65 6.76 -2.29
N LEU A 8 10.00 6.91 -1.14
CA LEU A 8 9.58 5.79 -0.30
C LEU A 8 8.17 5.32 -0.68
N VAL A 9 7.92 4.01 -0.64
CA VAL A 9 6.56 3.45 -0.78
C VAL A 9 5.71 3.87 0.42
N GLY A 10 6.16 3.61 1.65
CA GLY A 10 5.42 4.06 2.85
C GLY A 10 5.99 3.50 4.14
N SER A 11 5.85 2.21 4.35
CA SER A 11 6.17 1.56 5.63
C SER A 11 7.67 1.43 5.90
N LEU A 12 8.03 1.60 7.17
CA LEU A 12 9.38 1.46 7.71
C LEU A 12 9.40 0.48 8.89
N LEU A 13 10.56 -0.10 9.17
CA LEU A 13 10.74 -1.07 10.25
C LEU A 13 10.42 -0.46 11.62
N ARG A 14 9.57 -1.13 12.37
CA ARG A 14 9.08 -0.68 13.67
C ARG A 14 10.08 -0.98 14.77
N PRO A 15 10.24 -0.06 15.75
CA PRO A 15 11.02 -0.32 16.96
C PRO A 15 10.46 -1.48 17.79
N THR A 16 11.35 -2.21 18.47
CA THR A 16 10.99 -3.39 19.27
C THR A 16 9.94 -3.10 20.34
N ASP A 17 9.98 -1.92 20.96
CA ASP A 17 9.04 -1.57 22.04
C ASP A 17 7.62 -1.36 21.50
N LEU A 18 7.48 -0.87 20.27
CA LEU A 18 6.18 -0.78 19.60
C LEU A 18 5.69 -2.18 19.16
N ARG A 19 6.59 -3.04 18.67
CA ARG A 19 6.26 -4.40 18.27
C ARG A 19 5.68 -5.25 19.40
N LYS A 20 6.12 -5.08 20.64
CA LYS A 20 5.56 -5.80 21.79
C LYS A 20 4.05 -5.63 21.95
N TYR A 21 3.54 -4.43 21.69
CA TYR A 21 2.09 -4.20 21.69
C TYR A 21 1.40 -4.90 20.53
N LYS A 22 2.04 -4.94 19.36
CA LYS A 22 1.49 -5.61 18.19
C LYS A 22 1.40 -7.13 18.39
N ASP A 23 2.42 -7.72 18.99
CA ASP A 23 2.42 -9.14 19.36
C ASP A 23 1.26 -9.48 20.34
N GLU A 24 0.92 -8.56 21.26
CA GLU A 24 -0.23 -8.75 22.16
C GLU A 24 -1.57 -8.66 21.38
N ILE A 25 -1.71 -7.73 20.44
CA ILE A 25 -2.91 -7.51 19.63
C ILE A 25 -3.27 -8.78 18.84
N GLU A 26 -2.29 -9.48 18.29
CA GLU A 26 -2.48 -10.67 17.45
C GLU A 26 -3.28 -11.78 18.16
N HIS A 27 -3.16 -11.87 19.48
CA HIS A 27 -3.78 -12.94 20.28
C HIS A 27 -5.08 -12.51 20.96
N ARG A 28 -5.57 -11.28 20.70
CA ARG A 28 -6.72 -10.70 21.40
C ARG A 28 -7.87 -10.44 20.43
N ASP A 29 -9.00 -11.12 20.63
CA ASP A 29 -10.26 -10.91 19.90
C ASP A 29 -11.26 -10.01 20.66
N ASP A 30 -10.93 -9.68 21.93
CA ASP A 30 -11.74 -8.84 22.80
C ASP A 30 -11.47 -7.33 22.63
N ILE A 31 -10.57 -6.94 21.72
CA ILE A 31 -10.18 -5.56 21.47
C ILE A 31 -10.48 -5.13 20.04
N GLN A 32 -10.84 -3.86 19.88
CA GLN A 32 -11.13 -3.26 18.59
C GLN A 32 -10.12 -2.16 18.25
N TYR A 33 -9.94 -1.90 16.97
CA TYR A 33 -9.14 -0.80 16.48
C TYR A 33 -9.72 0.54 16.98
N PRO A 34 -8.93 1.51 17.46
CA PRO A 34 -7.44 1.62 17.38
C PRO A 34 -6.66 1.05 18.58
N PHE A 35 -7.19 0.21 19.42
CA PHE A 35 -6.57 -0.56 20.50
C PHE A 35 -6.18 0.21 21.78
N TYR A 36 -6.28 1.51 21.84
CA TYR A 36 -5.72 2.36 22.90
C TYR A 36 -6.31 2.08 24.29
N ASP A 37 -7.62 1.87 24.37
CA ASP A 37 -8.31 1.63 25.63
C ASP A 37 -7.93 0.27 26.24
N ALA A 38 -7.53 -0.68 25.41
CA ALA A 38 -7.18 -2.03 25.82
C ALA A 38 -5.69 -2.22 26.14
N LEU A 39 -4.82 -1.34 25.62
CA LEU A 39 -3.36 -1.46 25.73
C LEU A 39 -2.75 -0.20 26.36
N PRO A 40 -2.68 -0.12 27.70
CA PRO A 40 -2.12 1.04 28.41
C PRO A 40 -0.68 1.34 27.95
N GLY A 41 -0.40 2.61 27.63
CA GLY A 41 0.90 3.08 27.14
C GLY A 41 1.13 2.89 25.65
N TYR A 42 0.21 2.26 24.93
CA TYR A 42 0.32 2.07 23.48
C TYR A 42 0.30 3.39 22.72
N GLN A 43 -0.67 4.26 23.01
CA GLN A 43 -0.83 5.55 22.32
C GLN A 43 0.38 6.46 22.52
N GLU A 44 0.91 6.54 23.73
CA GLU A 44 2.09 7.36 24.03
C GLU A 44 3.33 6.82 23.29
N THR A 45 3.50 5.48 23.26
CA THR A 45 4.61 4.83 22.59
C THR A 45 4.53 5.04 21.08
N GLU A 46 3.38 4.80 20.47
CA GLU A 46 3.12 5.01 19.04
C GLU A 46 3.38 6.47 18.64
N THR A 47 2.80 7.43 19.39
CA THR A 47 2.99 8.86 19.17
C THR A 47 4.47 9.26 19.20
N ALA A 48 5.22 8.77 20.19
CA ALA A 48 6.63 9.07 20.32
C ALA A 48 7.45 8.54 19.11
N TYR A 49 7.18 7.31 18.67
CA TYR A 49 7.89 6.71 17.54
C TYR A 49 7.47 7.28 16.18
N ILE A 50 6.22 7.70 16.00
CA ILE A 50 5.80 8.43 14.79
C ILE A 50 6.55 9.76 14.68
N LYS A 51 6.67 10.52 15.76
CA LYS A 51 7.48 11.75 15.77
C LYS A 51 8.94 11.47 15.42
N GLN A 52 9.50 10.43 16.02
CA GLN A 52 10.89 10.03 15.77
C GLN A 52 11.10 9.66 14.30
N ILE A 53 10.22 8.82 13.71
CA ILE A 53 10.40 8.38 12.33
C ILE A 53 10.21 9.51 11.32
N VAL A 54 9.34 10.47 11.57
CA VAL A 54 9.24 11.70 10.76
C VAL A 54 10.56 12.49 10.81
N SER A 55 11.13 12.65 12.00
CA SER A 55 12.44 13.30 12.16
C SER A 55 13.56 12.53 11.45
N ASP A 56 13.58 11.20 11.57
CA ASP A 56 14.59 10.35 10.92
C ASP A 56 14.50 10.41 9.39
N GLN A 57 13.29 10.41 8.83
CA GLN A 57 13.08 10.60 7.39
C GLN A 57 13.68 11.95 6.92
N LYS A 58 13.38 13.04 7.62
CA LYS A 58 13.95 14.37 7.31
C LYS A 58 15.47 14.36 7.39
N ALA A 59 16.04 13.80 8.46
CA ALA A 59 17.49 13.70 8.66
C ALA A 59 18.18 12.87 7.56
N ASN A 60 17.48 11.92 6.97
CA ASN A 60 17.96 11.08 5.86
C ASN A 60 17.57 11.62 4.47
N GLY A 61 17.08 12.87 4.37
CA GLY A 61 16.83 13.55 3.09
C GLY A 61 15.62 13.04 2.32
N ILE A 62 14.63 12.48 3.01
CA ILE A 62 13.33 12.15 2.42
C ILE A 62 12.49 13.42 2.37
N ASP A 63 11.90 13.73 1.23
CA ASP A 63 11.18 14.97 0.94
C ASP A 63 9.63 14.82 0.95
N ILE A 64 9.13 13.58 1.00
CA ILE A 64 7.71 13.28 1.16
C ILE A 64 7.56 12.29 2.30
N LEU A 65 7.05 12.77 3.42
CA LEU A 65 7.09 12.07 4.69
C LEU A 65 5.82 11.26 4.94
N THR A 66 5.96 10.16 5.69
CA THR A 66 4.87 9.31 6.17
C THR A 66 5.01 9.06 7.67
N ASP A 67 3.99 8.44 8.28
CA ASP A 67 4.03 7.88 9.63
C ASP A 67 4.92 6.62 9.75
N GLY A 68 5.54 6.17 8.63
CA GLY A 68 6.23 4.87 8.54
C GLY A 68 5.29 3.68 8.72
N GLU A 69 3.98 3.92 8.78
CA GLU A 69 2.92 2.94 9.06
C GLU A 69 3.06 2.28 10.44
N PHE A 70 3.65 2.98 11.39
CA PHE A 70 3.98 2.45 12.71
C PHE A 70 2.76 2.04 13.53
N GLY A 71 1.61 2.70 13.33
CA GLY A 71 0.34 2.37 13.96
C GLY A 71 -0.35 1.14 13.40
N ARG A 72 0.07 0.61 12.25
CA ARG A 72 -0.62 -0.47 11.57
C ARG A 72 -0.14 -1.84 12.01
N SER A 73 -1.06 -2.78 12.09
CA SER A 73 -0.78 -4.21 12.21
C SER A 73 -0.51 -4.85 10.85
N MET A 74 -1.39 -4.50 9.88
CA MET A 74 -1.28 -4.90 8.48
C MET A 74 -1.47 -3.66 7.60
N TRP A 75 -0.70 -3.52 6.52
CA TRP A 75 -0.68 -2.34 5.64
C TRP A 75 -2.07 -1.90 5.16
N HIS A 76 -3.01 -2.81 5.01
CA HIS A 76 -4.34 -2.62 4.43
C HIS A 76 -5.48 -2.68 5.44
N LEU A 77 -5.47 -3.69 6.33
CA LEU A 77 -6.60 -3.99 7.22
C LEU A 77 -6.90 -2.86 8.21
N ASP A 78 -5.87 -2.19 8.71
CA ASP A 78 -6.03 -1.10 9.67
C ASP A 78 -6.85 0.06 9.10
N PHE A 79 -6.81 0.30 7.79
CA PHE A 79 -7.71 1.27 7.16
C PHE A 79 -9.17 0.81 7.24
N VAL A 80 -9.46 -0.43 6.90
CA VAL A 80 -10.84 -0.94 6.93
C VAL A 80 -11.34 -1.10 8.37
N TRP A 81 -10.51 -1.56 9.31
CA TRP A 81 -10.89 -1.61 10.72
C TRP A 81 -11.18 -0.24 11.31
N GLY A 82 -10.60 0.83 10.75
CA GLY A 82 -10.87 2.21 11.14
C GLY A 82 -12.17 2.79 10.57
N LEU A 83 -12.81 2.12 9.60
CA LEU A 83 -14.12 2.52 9.11
C LEU A 83 -15.19 2.23 10.17
N LYS A 84 -16.13 3.14 10.34
CA LYS A 84 -17.33 2.86 11.13
C LYS A 84 -18.11 1.71 10.49
N GLY A 85 -18.67 0.85 11.31
CA GLY A 85 -19.44 -0.31 10.86
C GLY A 85 -18.62 -1.57 10.64
N ILE A 86 -17.33 -1.55 11.01
CA ILE A 86 -16.43 -2.69 10.95
C ILE A 86 -16.05 -3.16 12.36
N GLU A 87 -16.03 -4.48 12.54
CA GLU A 87 -15.44 -5.15 13.71
C GLU A 87 -14.31 -6.08 13.27
N ARG A 88 -13.21 -6.07 14.01
CA ARG A 88 -12.09 -7.00 13.87
C ARG A 88 -12.39 -8.29 14.63
N TYR A 89 -11.96 -9.44 14.08
CA TYR A 89 -11.97 -10.72 14.80
C TYR A 89 -10.78 -11.59 14.38
N ILE A 90 -10.48 -12.64 15.17
CA ILE A 90 -9.47 -13.64 14.81
C ILE A 90 -10.13 -14.67 13.88
N ALA A 91 -9.61 -14.77 12.65
CA ALA A 91 -10.07 -15.70 11.63
C ALA A 91 -9.57 -17.14 11.92
N GLU A 92 -10.17 -18.13 11.29
CA GLU A 92 -9.73 -19.52 11.37
C GLU A 92 -8.37 -19.72 10.66
N HIS A 93 -8.18 -19.02 9.52
CA HIS A 93 -6.96 -19.05 8.71
C HIS A 93 -6.46 -17.64 8.41
N GLY A 94 -5.12 -17.51 8.30
CA GLY A 94 -4.45 -16.32 7.78
C GLY A 94 -4.41 -16.28 6.26
N TYR A 95 -3.71 -15.29 5.70
CA TYR A 95 -3.37 -15.27 4.29
C TYR A 95 -2.26 -16.29 4.00
N THR A 96 -2.20 -16.80 2.78
CA THR A 96 -1.15 -17.70 2.34
C THR A 96 -0.14 -16.96 1.48
N PHE A 97 1.13 -17.06 1.85
CA PHE A 97 2.28 -16.53 1.13
C PHE A 97 3.20 -17.67 0.70
N LYS A 98 4.08 -17.39 -0.27
CA LYS A 98 5.15 -18.31 -0.68
C LYS A 98 6.33 -18.19 0.28
N ASP A 99 6.69 -19.28 0.95
CA ASP A 99 7.84 -19.31 1.86
C ASP A 99 9.17 -19.31 1.10
N HIS A 100 10.26 -18.99 1.77
CA HIS A 100 11.62 -18.92 1.21
C HIS A 100 12.12 -20.25 0.62
N ASP A 101 11.62 -21.39 1.13
CA ASP A 101 11.92 -22.71 0.61
C ASP A 101 11.00 -23.15 -0.55
N GLY A 102 10.06 -22.31 -0.94
CA GLY A 102 9.03 -22.59 -1.96
C GLY A 102 7.78 -23.26 -1.41
N GLY A 103 7.70 -23.49 -0.10
CA GLY A 103 6.50 -23.95 0.59
C GLY A 103 5.46 -22.86 0.76
N GLN A 104 4.41 -23.17 1.54
CA GLN A 104 3.37 -22.22 1.92
C GLN A 104 3.64 -21.71 3.33
N TYR A 105 3.44 -20.41 3.52
CA TYR A 105 3.51 -19.71 4.80
C TYR A 105 2.15 -19.09 5.11
N GLU A 106 1.55 -19.45 6.23
CA GLU A 106 0.30 -18.85 6.70
C GLU A 106 0.61 -17.66 7.60
N THR A 107 0.01 -16.50 7.30
CA THR A 107 0.19 -15.29 8.12
C THR A 107 -0.55 -15.38 9.45
N ARG A 108 -0.45 -14.34 10.27
CA ARG A 108 -1.27 -14.16 11.49
C ARG A 108 -2.76 -14.25 11.16
N LYS A 109 -3.56 -14.61 12.17
CA LYS A 109 -5.01 -14.90 12.00
C LYS A 109 -5.93 -13.77 12.43
N ASP A 110 -5.43 -12.73 13.05
CA ASP A 110 -6.22 -11.56 13.48
C ASP A 110 -6.49 -10.61 12.30
N ILE A 111 -6.92 -11.19 11.19
CA ILE A 111 -7.20 -10.52 9.92
C ILE A 111 -8.70 -10.45 9.61
N GLY A 112 -9.52 -10.92 10.54
CA GLY A 112 -10.97 -10.97 10.33
C GLY A 112 -11.61 -9.58 10.28
N ILE A 113 -12.55 -9.46 9.37
CA ILE A 113 -13.37 -8.26 9.19
C ILE A 113 -14.84 -8.68 9.23
N ARG A 114 -15.65 -7.99 9.99
CA ARG A 114 -17.11 -8.17 10.01
C ARG A 114 -17.80 -6.83 9.83
N ILE A 115 -18.73 -6.76 8.90
CA ILE A 115 -19.56 -5.57 8.72
C ILE A 115 -20.77 -5.69 9.65
N THR A 116 -20.90 -4.75 10.57
CA THR A 116 -21.95 -4.74 11.60
C THR A 116 -22.94 -3.59 11.46
N GLU A 117 -22.54 -2.51 10.78
CA GLU A 117 -23.36 -1.33 10.49
C GLU A 117 -23.00 -0.81 9.07
N PRO A 118 -23.80 0.11 8.50
CA PRO A 118 -23.43 0.80 7.27
C PRO A 118 -22.06 1.48 7.40
N LEU A 119 -21.21 1.28 6.37
CA LEU A 119 -19.83 1.79 6.36
C LEU A 119 -19.80 3.31 6.32
N SER A 120 -18.88 3.91 7.09
CA SER A 120 -18.55 5.33 7.01
C SER A 120 -17.08 5.59 7.27
N GLY A 121 -16.49 6.52 6.51
CA GLY A 121 -15.10 6.96 6.65
C GLY A 121 -14.90 8.13 7.59
N LYS A 122 -15.98 8.62 8.24
CA LYS A 122 -15.92 9.78 9.14
C LYS A 122 -15.20 9.47 10.45
N ASN A 123 -14.42 10.44 10.91
CA ASN A 123 -13.64 10.36 12.15
C ASN A 123 -12.67 9.17 12.16
N HIS A 124 -12.10 8.87 11.00
CA HIS A 124 -11.16 7.78 10.83
C HIS A 124 -9.87 8.06 11.61
N HIS A 125 -9.37 7.07 12.33
CA HIS A 125 -8.18 7.22 13.20
C HIS A 125 -6.92 7.68 12.43
N TYR A 126 -6.77 7.29 11.16
CA TYR A 126 -5.65 7.77 10.33
C TYR A 126 -5.56 9.29 10.24
N LEU A 127 -6.67 10.02 10.43
CA LEU A 127 -6.65 11.48 10.41
C LEU A 127 -5.96 12.08 11.63
N ASP A 128 -6.03 11.42 12.78
CA ASP A 128 -5.32 11.85 13.98
C ASP A 128 -3.82 11.60 13.85
N ILE A 129 -3.44 10.45 13.31
CA ILE A 129 -2.05 10.14 12.96
C ILE A 129 -1.52 11.11 11.89
N TYR A 130 -2.31 11.39 10.84
CA TYR A 130 -1.91 12.32 9.80
C TYR A 130 -1.68 13.75 10.33
N LYS A 131 -2.55 14.24 11.23
CA LYS A 131 -2.36 15.54 11.89
C LYS A 131 -1.04 15.59 12.65
N LEU A 132 -0.68 14.50 13.36
CA LEU A 132 0.59 14.37 14.06
C LEU A 132 1.78 14.42 13.08
N VAL A 133 1.76 13.61 12.02
CA VAL A 133 2.80 13.61 10.98
C VAL A 133 2.96 14.99 10.38
N LYS A 134 1.87 15.65 10.00
CA LYS A 134 1.89 16.98 9.39
C LYS A 134 2.46 18.04 10.33
N ALA A 135 2.14 17.98 11.62
CA ALA A 135 2.70 18.89 12.61
C ALA A 135 4.22 18.73 12.75
N GLU A 136 4.74 17.51 12.77
CA GLU A 136 6.17 17.21 12.86
C GLU A 136 6.90 17.47 11.53
N ALA A 137 6.22 17.30 10.38
CA ALA A 137 6.77 17.57 9.05
C ALA A 137 7.07 19.07 8.84
N GLY A 138 6.24 19.96 9.39
CA GLY A 138 6.35 21.39 9.17
C GLY A 138 6.01 21.76 7.71
N ASP A 139 6.97 22.33 6.97
CA ASP A 139 6.79 22.76 5.59
C ASP A 139 7.01 21.64 4.56
N GLU A 140 7.51 20.47 4.98
CA GLU A 140 7.72 19.34 4.09
C GLU A 140 6.38 18.74 3.62
N ASP A 141 6.41 18.16 2.41
CA ASP A 141 5.25 17.44 1.89
C ASP A 141 5.05 16.10 2.65
N THR A 142 3.79 15.73 2.80
CA THR A 142 3.39 14.48 3.44
C THR A 142 2.42 13.73 2.55
N LYS A 143 2.42 12.40 2.61
CA LYS A 143 1.41 11.55 1.97
C LYS A 143 0.76 10.62 2.96
N GLN A 144 -0.46 10.19 2.65
CA GLN A 144 -1.19 9.18 3.41
C GLN A 144 -1.44 7.95 2.52
N PRO A 145 -0.69 6.85 2.73
CA PRO A 145 -1.05 5.56 2.14
C PRO A 145 -2.33 5.02 2.80
N ILE A 146 -3.23 4.51 1.98
CA ILE A 146 -4.44 3.80 2.41
C ILE A 146 -4.70 2.64 1.45
N TRP A 147 -5.56 1.72 1.83
CA TRP A 147 -5.91 0.60 0.97
C TRP A 147 -6.63 1.04 -0.30
N GLY A 148 -6.33 0.43 -1.45
CA GLY A 148 -7.00 0.71 -2.73
C GLY A 148 -8.48 0.30 -2.70
N PRO A 149 -9.41 1.13 -3.22
CA PRO A 149 -10.84 0.88 -3.10
C PRO A 149 -11.30 -0.44 -3.73
N ALA A 150 -10.83 -0.77 -4.93
CA ALA A 150 -11.19 -2.02 -5.59
C ALA A 150 -10.65 -3.24 -4.85
N HIS A 151 -9.44 -3.15 -4.31
CA HIS A 151 -8.86 -4.20 -3.49
C HIS A 151 -9.65 -4.41 -2.19
N ALA A 152 -9.99 -3.33 -1.49
CA ALA A 152 -10.83 -3.39 -0.30
C ALA A 152 -12.21 -4.00 -0.62
N TYR A 153 -12.84 -3.61 -1.74
CA TYR A 153 -14.09 -4.21 -2.20
C TYR A 153 -13.97 -5.73 -2.42
N THR A 154 -12.86 -6.17 -3.03
CA THR A 154 -12.60 -7.60 -3.26
C THR A 154 -12.55 -8.38 -1.95
N GLU A 155 -11.79 -7.90 -0.98
CA GLU A 155 -11.73 -8.53 0.35
C GLU A 155 -13.12 -8.56 1.00
N LEU A 156 -13.90 -7.51 0.85
CA LEU A 156 -15.21 -7.39 1.47
C LEU A 156 -16.31 -8.18 0.74
N ALA A 157 -16.25 -8.42 -0.53
CA ALA A 157 -17.31 -9.01 -1.31
C ALA A 157 -17.01 -10.42 -1.84
N ILE A 158 -15.75 -10.64 -2.28
CA ILE A 158 -15.40 -11.84 -3.06
C ILE A 158 -14.81 -12.94 -2.18
N PHE A 159 -14.04 -12.59 -1.17
CA PHE A 159 -13.38 -13.60 -0.33
C PHE A 159 -14.25 -14.22 0.75
N ASP A 160 -15.54 -13.89 0.81
CA ASP A 160 -16.52 -14.43 1.77
C ASP A 160 -16.03 -14.46 3.24
N ARG A 161 -15.03 -13.59 3.53
CA ARG A 161 -14.50 -13.40 4.90
C ARG A 161 -15.39 -12.52 5.74
N LEU A 162 -16.41 -12.02 5.12
CA LEU A 162 -17.22 -10.95 5.56
C LEU A 162 -18.59 -11.48 5.83
N ALA A 163 -19.21 -10.91 6.78
CA ALA A 163 -20.60 -11.15 7.02
C ALA A 163 -21.28 -11.19 5.66
N GLY A 164 -21.73 -12.37 5.29
CA GLY A 164 -22.32 -12.60 3.98
C GLY A 164 -23.41 -11.60 3.67
N PRO A 165 -23.75 -11.41 2.41
CA PRO A 165 -24.83 -10.52 2.00
C PRO A 165 -26.10 -10.84 2.81
N GLY A 166 -26.82 -9.84 3.24
CA GLY A 166 -28.08 -9.99 3.99
C GLY A 166 -28.02 -9.61 5.46
N GLN A 167 -26.86 -9.18 6.01
CA GLN A 167 -26.82 -8.63 7.37
C GLN A 167 -26.94 -7.10 7.38
N VAL A 168 -26.11 -6.39 6.62
CA VAL A 168 -26.13 -4.92 6.53
C VAL A 168 -26.42 -4.44 5.13
N TYR A 169 -25.82 -5.07 4.11
CA TYR A 169 -26.05 -4.80 2.71
C TYR A 169 -26.79 -5.97 2.06
N GLU A 170 -27.81 -5.68 1.25
CA GLU A 170 -28.61 -6.72 0.58
C GLU A 170 -27.89 -7.30 -0.63
N THR A 171 -27.04 -6.52 -1.29
CA THR A 171 -26.31 -6.91 -2.49
C THR A 171 -24.85 -6.44 -2.45
N ASN A 172 -24.00 -7.06 -3.27
CA ASN A 172 -22.62 -6.60 -3.47
C ASN A 172 -22.58 -5.19 -4.07
N GLU A 173 -23.57 -4.83 -4.89
CA GLU A 173 -23.68 -3.47 -5.43
C GLU A 173 -23.98 -2.44 -4.34
N ASP A 174 -24.80 -2.76 -3.33
CA ASP A 174 -25.06 -1.87 -2.20
C ASP A 174 -23.83 -1.76 -1.30
N LEU A 175 -23.10 -2.86 -1.08
CA LEU A 175 -21.81 -2.85 -0.37
C LEU A 175 -20.79 -1.97 -1.11
N LYS A 176 -20.66 -2.13 -2.42
CA LYS A 176 -19.77 -1.31 -3.26
C LYS A 176 -20.04 0.18 -3.10
N LYS A 177 -21.31 0.58 -3.21
CA LYS A 177 -21.72 1.98 -3.00
C LYS A 177 -21.42 2.47 -1.59
N GLY A 178 -21.69 1.64 -0.58
CA GLY A 178 -21.37 1.95 0.82
C GLY A 178 -19.89 2.18 1.03
N LEU A 179 -19.06 1.31 0.46
CA LEU A 179 -17.60 1.42 0.56
C LEU A 179 -17.08 2.67 -0.16
N ILE A 180 -17.48 2.90 -1.41
CA ILE A 180 -17.10 4.10 -2.17
C ILE A 180 -17.48 5.38 -1.38
N ASN A 181 -18.68 5.44 -0.81
CA ASN A 181 -19.09 6.56 0.02
C ASN A 181 -18.22 6.73 1.26
N ALA A 182 -17.83 5.64 1.93
CA ALA A 182 -16.91 5.69 3.06
C ALA A 182 -15.54 6.27 2.67
N TYR A 183 -14.99 5.88 1.51
CA TYR A 183 -13.76 6.49 0.98
C TYR A 183 -13.94 8.00 0.73
N LYS A 184 -15.05 8.42 0.11
CA LYS A 184 -15.32 9.84 -0.15
C LYS A 184 -15.42 10.64 1.16
N GLU A 185 -16.11 10.12 2.17
CA GLU A 185 -16.18 10.75 3.50
C GLU A 185 -14.80 10.88 4.16
N PHE A 186 -13.96 9.85 4.07
CA PHE A 186 -12.57 9.91 4.54
C PHE A 186 -11.78 11.00 3.81
N LEU A 187 -11.87 11.06 2.48
CA LEU A 187 -11.17 12.04 1.65
C LEU A 187 -11.59 13.48 1.93
N ASP A 188 -12.88 13.72 2.21
CA ASP A 188 -13.37 15.04 2.65
C ASP A 188 -12.67 15.50 3.93
N GLU A 189 -12.64 14.63 4.94
CA GLU A 189 -12.00 14.96 6.20
C GLU A 189 -10.47 15.03 6.07
N TYR A 190 -9.84 14.16 5.26
CA TYR A 190 -8.42 14.22 4.95
C TYR A 190 -8.04 15.55 4.29
N LYS A 191 -8.85 16.03 3.34
CA LYS A 191 -8.66 17.35 2.75
C LYS A 191 -8.83 18.45 3.77
N ALA A 192 -9.83 18.36 4.63
CA ALA A 192 -10.12 19.37 5.66
C ALA A 192 -8.97 19.51 6.68
N VAL A 193 -8.26 18.43 7.01
CA VAL A 193 -7.06 18.47 7.87
C VAL A 193 -5.80 18.86 7.13
N GLY A 194 -5.91 19.22 5.84
CA GLY A 194 -4.84 19.74 4.99
C GLY A 194 -4.06 18.67 4.25
N GLY A 195 -4.65 17.51 4.02
CA GLY A 195 -4.15 16.48 3.12
C GLY A 195 -3.95 17.01 1.70
N LYS A 196 -2.89 16.56 1.04
CA LYS A 196 -2.56 16.93 -0.34
C LYS A 196 -2.32 15.71 -1.23
N ILE A 197 -1.67 14.68 -0.72
CA ILE A 197 -1.26 13.48 -1.45
C ILE A 197 -1.83 12.27 -0.74
N VAL A 198 -2.67 11.50 -1.42
CA VAL A 198 -3.14 10.20 -0.97
C VAL A 198 -2.57 9.11 -1.88
N GLN A 199 -2.16 7.98 -1.31
CA GLN A 199 -1.65 6.83 -2.06
C GLN A 199 -2.58 5.65 -1.83
N PHE A 200 -3.15 5.10 -2.90
CA PHE A 200 -3.96 3.89 -2.86
C PHE A 200 -3.07 2.68 -3.12
N ASP A 201 -2.82 1.89 -2.08
CA ASP A 201 -2.06 0.64 -2.20
C ASP A 201 -3.00 -0.45 -2.73
N ASP A 202 -2.81 -0.84 -3.98
CA ASP A 202 -3.68 -1.71 -4.75
C ASP A 202 -2.90 -2.90 -5.33
N CYS A 203 -2.51 -3.81 -4.44
CA CYS A 203 -1.67 -4.97 -4.75
C CYS A 203 -2.52 -6.20 -5.08
N LEU A 204 -3.36 -6.10 -6.11
CA LEU A 204 -4.27 -7.16 -6.53
C LEU A 204 -4.19 -7.46 -8.05
N TRP A 205 -3.63 -6.53 -8.81
CA TRP A 205 -3.71 -6.56 -10.26
C TRP A 205 -3.00 -7.74 -10.92
N GLU A 206 -1.94 -8.27 -10.30
CA GLU A 206 -1.24 -9.47 -10.76
C GLU A 206 -2.14 -10.72 -10.77
N LEU A 207 -3.21 -10.74 -10.00
CA LEU A 207 -4.18 -11.84 -9.98
C LEU A 207 -5.06 -11.88 -11.24
N PHE A 208 -5.07 -10.82 -12.04
CA PHE A 208 -5.70 -10.79 -13.36
C PHE A 208 -4.80 -11.38 -14.47
N ASP A 209 -3.53 -11.65 -14.18
CA ASP A 209 -2.68 -12.41 -15.11
C ASP A 209 -3.09 -13.88 -15.07
N PRO A 210 -3.65 -14.44 -16.16
CA PRO A 210 -4.11 -15.82 -16.20
C PRO A 210 -2.97 -16.85 -16.06
N SER A 211 -1.73 -16.42 -16.20
CA SER A 211 -0.55 -17.26 -15.97
C SER A 211 -0.12 -17.32 -14.50
N ASN A 212 -0.69 -16.46 -13.64
CA ASN A 212 -0.38 -16.44 -12.22
C ASN A 212 -0.99 -17.66 -11.51
N PRO A 213 -0.17 -18.55 -10.89
CA PRO A 213 -0.70 -19.72 -10.17
C PRO A 213 -1.55 -19.37 -8.96
N ALA A 214 -1.40 -18.17 -8.40
CA ALA A 214 -2.20 -17.67 -7.29
C ALA A 214 -3.49 -16.96 -7.74
N SER A 215 -3.79 -16.93 -9.04
CA SER A 215 -4.98 -16.29 -9.57
C SER A 215 -6.25 -17.11 -9.28
N PHE A 216 -6.85 -16.88 -8.12
CA PHE A 216 -8.13 -17.44 -7.75
C PHE A 216 -9.31 -16.91 -8.61
N PHE A 217 -9.15 -15.79 -9.28
CA PHE A 217 -10.14 -15.31 -10.26
C PHE A 217 -10.26 -16.24 -11.47
N ALA A 218 -9.19 -16.94 -11.85
CA ALA A 218 -9.19 -17.89 -12.96
C ALA A 218 -9.97 -19.18 -12.64
N GLU A 219 -10.10 -19.55 -11.38
CA GLU A 219 -10.78 -20.80 -10.96
C GLU A 219 -12.31 -20.68 -10.93
N GLY A 220 -12.85 -19.46 -10.84
CA GLY A 220 -14.28 -19.23 -10.57
C GLY A 220 -15.18 -19.08 -11.79
N ASN A 221 -14.75 -19.33 -13.04
CA ASN A 221 -15.47 -18.97 -14.27
C ASN A 221 -15.88 -17.48 -14.37
N ALA A 222 -15.25 -16.61 -13.59
CA ALA A 222 -15.44 -15.16 -13.73
C ALA A 222 -14.88 -14.68 -15.06
N ASP A 223 -15.59 -13.77 -15.74
CA ASP A 223 -15.02 -13.05 -16.85
C ASP A 223 -14.01 -12.06 -16.30
N LEU A 224 -12.71 -12.39 -16.40
CA LEU A 224 -11.62 -11.57 -15.88
C LEU A 224 -11.61 -10.17 -16.49
N ALA A 225 -12.09 -10.00 -17.73
CA ALA A 225 -12.15 -8.71 -18.37
C ALA A 225 -13.27 -7.85 -17.74
N GLU A 226 -14.44 -8.43 -17.50
CA GLU A 226 -15.56 -7.74 -16.85
C GLU A 226 -15.19 -7.34 -15.41
N LEU A 227 -14.54 -8.25 -14.66
CA LEU A 227 -14.09 -7.98 -13.30
C LEU A 227 -13.02 -6.87 -13.26
N ALA A 228 -12.07 -6.89 -14.20
CA ALA A 228 -11.07 -5.84 -14.32
C ALA A 228 -11.71 -4.47 -14.67
N ASP A 229 -12.74 -4.45 -15.51
CA ASP A 229 -13.52 -3.25 -15.83
C ASP A 229 -14.24 -2.71 -14.58
N GLU A 230 -14.83 -3.58 -13.77
CA GLU A 230 -15.44 -3.19 -12.50
C GLU A 230 -14.40 -2.57 -11.55
N PHE A 231 -13.21 -3.14 -11.45
CA PHE A 231 -12.14 -2.63 -10.58
C PHE A 231 -11.62 -1.27 -11.02
N VAL A 232 -11.44 -1.09 -12.33
CA VAL A 232 -11.12 0.23 -12.90
C VAL A 232 -12.20 1.24 -12.55
N ALA A 233 -13.48 0.87 -12.69
CA ALA A 233 -14.60 1.77 -12.38
C ALA A 233 -14.64 2.16 -10.90
N ILE A 234 -14.44 1.19 -9.97
CA ILE A 234 -14.42 1.46 -8.52
C ILE A 234 -13.28 2.42 -8.17
N ASN A 235 -12.07 2.12 -8.65
CA ASN A 235 -10.91 2.96 -8.36
C ASN A 235 -11.08 4.36 -8.94
N ASN A 236 -11.46 4.47 -10.21
CA ASN A 236 -11.59 5.77 -10.87
C ASN A 236 -12.68 6.64 -10.24
N GLU A 237 -13.79 6.07 -9.76
CA GLU A 237 -14.82 6.85 -9.07
C GLU A 237 -14.27 7.53 -7.82
N VAL A 238 -13.41 6.86 -7.05
CA VAL A 238 -12.80 7.42 -5.84
C VAL A 238 -11.64 8.37 -6.19
N VAL A 239 -10.84 8.03 -7.21
CA VAL A 239 -9.74 8.88 -7.69
C VAL A 239 -10.26 10.20 -8.25
N ASP A 240 -11.28 10.15 -9.10
CA ASP A 240 -11.88 11.34 -9.69
C ASP A 240 -12.47 12.26 -8.60
N TYR A 241 -13.14 11.68 -7.60
CA TYR A 241 -13.62 12.44 -6.45
C TYR A 241 -12.46 13.09 -5.66
N ALA A 242 -11.37 12.40 -5.47
CA ALA A 242 -10.18 12.97 -4.83
C ALA A 242 -9.59 14.14 -5.65
N HIS A 243 -9.59 14.02 -6.98
CA HIS A 243 -9.19 15.11 -7.88
C HIS A 243 -10.13 16.32 -7.80
N GLU A 244 -11.45 16.10 -7.67
CA GLU A 244 -12.42 17.19 -7.46
C GLU A 244 -12.13 17.95 -6.16
N LEU A 245 -11.65 17.28 -5.12
CA LEU A 245 -11.18 17.89 -3.87
C LEU A 245 -9.82 18.60 -4.03
N GLY A 246 -9.16 18.47 -5.17
CA GLY A 246 -7.81 18.99 -5.42
C GLY A 246 -6.73 18.22 -4.67
N LEU A 247 -6.89 16.91 -4.51
CA LEU A 247 -5.86 16.00 -4.03
C LEU A 247 -5.05 15.48 -5.22
N THR A 248 -3.79 15.14 -4.96
CA THR A 248 -2.95 14.33 -5.85
C THR A 248 -3.08 12.87 -5.44
N VAL A 249 -3.33 11.98 -6.38
CA VAL A 249 -3.63 10.57 -6.10
C VAL A 249 -2.58 9.67 -6.72
N TRP A 250 -1.88 8.94 -5.86
CA TRP A 250 -0.88 7.93 -6.25
C TRP A 250 -1.41 6.52 -6.04
N THR A 251 -0.79 5.56 -6.69
CA THR A 251 -1.04 4.14 -6.41
C THR A 251 0.25 3.36 -6.24
N HIS A 252 0.19 2.26 -5.50
CA HIS A 252 1.26 1.30 -5.37
C HIS A 252 0.73 -0.10 -5.69
N ASN A 253 1.48 -0.85 -6.51
CA ASN A 253 1.26 -2.25 -6.77
C ASN A 253 2.56 -3.04 -6.59
N CYS A 254 2.49 -4.10 -5.81
CA CYS A 254 3.56 -5.09 -5.63
C CYS A 254 2.99 -6.52 -5.70
N ARG A 255 3.83 -7.52 -5.52
CA ARG A 255 3.46 -8.95 -5.51
C ARG A 255 3.40 -9.52 -4.09
N GLY A 256 3.09 -8.67 -3.14
CA GLY A 256 3.07 -9.02 -1.73
C GLY A 256 4.44 -8.88 -1.05
N ASN A 257 4.38 -8.56 0.22
CA ASN A 257 5.55 -8.39 1.08
C ASN A 257 5.17 -8.65 2.54
N TYR A 258 5.13 -9.91 2.94
CA TYR A 258 4.89 -10.29 4.34
C TYR A 258 6.15 -10.94 4.90
N GLU A 259 6.83 -10.27 5.83
CA GLU A 259 8.11 -10.76 6.39
C GLU A 259 9.09 -11.22 5.31
N SER A 260 9.33 -10.35 4.30
CA SER A 260 10.15 -10.61 3.11
C SER A 260 9.59 -11.66 2.12
N ARG A 261 8.38 -12.21 2.34
CA ARG A 261 7.74 -13.21 1.48
C ARG A 261 6.84 -12.56 0.44
N SER A 262 6.71 -13.20 -0.73
CA SER A 262 5.83 -12.76 -1.81
C SER A 262 4.52 -13.56 -1.80
N ALA A 263 3.41 -12.92 -2.15
CA ALA A 263 2.09 -13.57 -2.25
C ALA A 263 1.83 -14.12 -3.65
N ALA A 264 2.28 -13.42 -4.68
CA ALA A 264 1.93 -13.70 -6.06
C ALA A 264 3.11 -13.50 -7.02
N GLU A 265 2.93 -13.95 -8.25
CA GLU A 265 3.75 -13.67 -9.41
C GLU A 265 2.82 -13.14 -10.51
N GLY A 266 3.32 -12.42 -11.49
CA GLY A 266 2.51 -11.89 -12.58
C GLY A 266 3.18 -10.70 -13.24
N THR A 267 2.97 -10.59 -14.55
CA THR A 267 3.64 -9.58 -15.36
C THR A 267 2.78 -8.35 -15.55
N TYR A 268 3.41 -7.18 -15.63
CA TYR A 268 2.67 -5.95 -15.94
C TYR A 268 2.13 -5.94 -17.38
N GLU A 269 2.75 -6.66 -18.32
CA GLU A 269 2.26 -6.74 -19.70
C GLU A 269 0.83 -7.29 -19.76
N ALA A 270 0.51 -8.29 -18.94
CA ALA A 270 -0.82 -8.92 -18.90
C ALA A 270 -1.92 -7.92 -18.47
N ILE A 271 -1.58 -6.97 -17.60
CA ILE A 271 -2.53 -6.05 -16.98
C ILE A 271 -2.36 -4.58 -17.42
N ALA A 272 -1.35 -4.28 -18.24
CA ALA A 272 -0.93 -2.91 -18.55
C ALA A 272 -2.09 -2.03 -19.06
N LYS A 273 -2.96 -2.57 -19.91
CA LYS A 273 -4.08 -1.80 -20.44
C LYS A 273 -5.03 -1.35 -19.32
N LYS A 274 -5.47 -2.27 -18.47
CA LYS A 274 -6.45 -1.97 -17.41
C LYS A 274 -5.81 -1.20 -16.26
N PHE A 275 -4.69 -1.68 -15.76
CA PHE A 275 -4.06 -1.10 -14.59
C PHE A 275 -3.33 0.21 -14.87
N LEU A 276 -2.53 0.28 -15.96
CA LEU A 276 -1.73 1.47 -16.23
C LEU A 276 -2.44 2.49 -17.10
N ALA A 277 -3.13 2.06 -18.19
CA ALA A 277 -3.67 3.00 -19.16
C ALA A 277 -5.08 3.50 -18.83
N GLU A 278 -5.92 2.72 -18.14
CA GLU A 278 -7.32 3.06 -17.92
C GLU A 278 -7.59 3.65 -16.52
N GLN A 279 -6.63 3.66 -15.61
CA GLN A 279 -6.79 4.28 -14.29
C GLN A 279 -6.27 5.72 -14.24
N HIS A 280 -6.90 6.56 -13.43
CA HIS A 280 -6.71 8.02 -13.41
C HIS A 280 -5.66 8.50 -12.40
N TYR A 281 -4.75 7.62 -11.96
CA TYR A 281 -3.72 7.99 -10.99
C TYR A 281 -2.69 8.98 -11.56
N ASP A 282 -2.21 9.90 -10.71
CA ASP A 282 -1.15 10.84 -11.06
C ASP A 282 0.25 10.21 -11.04
N ARG A 283 0.43 9.15 -10.22
CA ARG A 283 1.73 8.48 -10.06
C ARG A 283 1.54 7.01 -9.67
N PHE A 284 2.32 6.13 -10.31
CA PHE A 284 2.35 4.70 -10.07
C PHE A 284 3.67 4.28 -9.43
N PHE A 285 3.62 3.61 -8.28
CA PHE A 285 4.75 2.89 -7.67
C PHE A 285 4.65 1.42 -8.05
N LEU A 286 5.61 0.93 -8.82
CA LEU A 286 5.54 -0.38 -9.47
C LEU A 286 6.76 -1.23 -9.13
N GLU A 287 6.53 -2.47 -8.67
CA GLU A 287 7.57 -3.44 -8.35
C GLU A 287 8.25 -3.98 -9.62
N TRP A 288 9.59 -3.84 -9.72
CA TRP A 288 10.45 -4.44 -10.74
C TRP A 288 11.83 -4.82 -10.18
N ASP A 289 11.90 -5.26 -8.93
CA ASP A 289 13.15 -5.70 -8.29
C ASP A 289 13.62 -7.09 -8.78
N SER A 290 12.74 -7.82 -9.48
CA SER A 290 13.02 -9.14 -10.04
C SER A 290 12.36 -9.32 -11.42
N ASP A 291 12.70 -10.41 -12.10
CA ASP A 291 12.16 -10.74 -13.43
C ASP A 291 10.67 -11.18 -13.40
N THR A 292 10.12 -11.47 -12.23
CA THR A 292 8.71 -11.87 -12.07
C THR A 292 7.72 -10.79 -12.47
N ALA A 293 8.15 -9.53 -12.47
CA ALA A 293 7.34 -8.39 -12.90
C ALA A 293 7.20 -8.25 -14.43
N GLY A 294 7.96 -9.03 -15.22
CA GLY A 294 7.98 -8.95 -16.67
C GLY A 294 8.87 -7.83 -17.24
N ASP A 295 8.68 -7.54 -18.52
CA ASP A 295 9.49 -6.55 -19.24
C ASP A 295 9.06 -5.11 -18.89
N ILE A 296 10.04 -4.23 -18.74
CA ILE A 296 9.83 -2.78 -18.52
C ILE A 296 9.03 -2.12 -19.65
N LYS A 297 8.88 -2.79 -20.81
CA LYS A 297 8.06 -2.34 -21.95
C LYS A 297 6.59 -2.16 -21.60
N ALA A 298 6.08 -2.77 -20.53
CA ALA A 298 4.72 -2.50 -20.05
C ALA A 298 4.46 -1.00 -19.81
N LEU A 299 5.51 -0.21 -19.54
CA LEU A 299 5.44 1.26 -19.43
C LEU A 299 4.96 1.96 -20.71
N GLU A 300 4.98 1.30 -21.87
CA GLU A 300 4.41 1.84 -23.11
C GLU A 300 2.94 2.19 -22.98
N ALA A 301 2.20 1.51 -22.09
CA ALA A 301 0.81 1.82 -21.77
C ALA A 301 0.61 3.24 -21.22
N LEU A 302 1.66 3.86 -20.66
CA LEU A 302 1.62 5.21 -20.08
C LEU A 302 2.13 6.30 -21.03
N LYS A 303 2.49 5.98 -22.29
CA LYS A 303 3.07 6.97 -23.22
C LYS A 303 2.13 8.17 -23.45
N ASP A 304 0.84 7.93 -23.55
CA ASP A 304 -0.16 8.96 -23.85
C ASP A 304 -0.72 9.63 -22.58
N SER A 305 -0.36 9.16 -21.42
CA SER A 305 -0.75 9.76 -20.13
C SER A 305 0.29 10.79 -19.66
N LYS A 306 -0.07 11.54 -18.61
CA LYS A 306 0.86 12.44 -17.89
C LYS A 306 1.34 11.85 -16.58
N ALA A 307 0.87 10.66 -16.23
CA ALA A 307 1.20 10.02 -14.97
C ALA A 307 2.70 9.79 -14.83
N GLU A 308 3.19 9.95 -13.62
CA GLU A 308 4.58 9.68 -13.23
C GLU A 308 4.74 8.22 -12.80
N VAL A 309 5.95 7.70 -12.88
CA VAL A 309 6.26 6.32 -12.50
C VAL A 309 7.43 6.30 -11.53
N VAL A 310 7.23 5.64 -10.40
CA VAL A 310 8.29 5.29 -9.46
C VAL A 310 8.62 3.82 -9.66
N LEU A 311 9.81 3.58 -10.17
CA LEU A 311 10.30 2.25 -10.49
C LEU A 311 10.86 1.61 -9.21
N GLY A 312 10.19 0.59 -8.72
CA GLY A 312 10.59 -0.23 -7.56
C GLY A 312 11.65 -1.25 -7.93
N LEU A 313 12.83 -0.78 -8.31
CA LEU A 313 13.93 -1.61 -8.80
C LEU A 313 14.81 -2.17 -7.69
N LEU A 314 14.66 -1.65 -6.47
CA LEU A 314 15.45 -2.04 -5.30
C LEU A 314 14.62 -2.97 -4.40
N SER A 315 15.25 -3.98 -3.82
CA SER A 315 14.55 -4.89 -2.92
C SER A 315 14.52 -4.38 -1.47
N SER A 316 13.35 -4.37 -0.85
CA SER A 316 13.20 -4.18 0.60
C SER A 316 13.19 -5.51 1.37
N LYS A 317 13.28 -6.65 0.66
CA LYS A 317 13.12 -8.01 1.23
C LYS A 317 14.43 -8.64 1.71
N THR A 318 15.56 -8.15 1.22
CA THR A 318 16.89 -8.73 1.48
C THR A 318 17.79 -7.79 2.27
N THR A 319 18.76 -8.36 3.01
CA THR A 319 19.74 -7.60 3.79
C THR A 319 20.83 -6.97 2.92
N ASP A 320 21.14 -7.58 1.78
CA ASP A 320 22.18 -7.13 0.87
C ASP A 320 21.75 -5.88 0.09
N LEU A 321 22.72 -5.07 -0.27
CA LEU A 321 22.54 -3.97 -1.21
C LEU A 321 22.26 -4.52 -2.61
N ASP A 322 21.47 -3.76 -3.38
CA ASP A 322 21.08 -4.15 -4.72
C ASP A 322 22.22 -3.95 -5.73
N ASP A 323 22.16 -4.70 -6.84
CA ASP A 323 23.08 -4.53 -7.97
C ASP A 323 22.82 -3.20 -8.68
N GLU A 324 23.71 -2.24 -8.46
CA GLU A 324 23.62 -0.90 -9.05
C GLU A 324 23.62 -0.91 -10.57
N GLU A 325 24.41 -1.81 -11.22
CA GLU A 325 24.49 -1.88 -12.68
C GLU A 325 23.15 -2.33 -13.28
N ARG A 326 22.51 -3.32 -12.67
CA ARG A 326 21.16 -3.76 -13.06
C ARG A 326 20.14 -2.63 -12.92
N VAL A 327 20.15 -1.92 -11.81
CA VAL A 327 19.22 -0.81 -11.56
C VAL A 327 19.40 0.30 -12.59
N LEU A 328 20.63 0.70 -12.87
CA LEU A 328 20.95 1.74 -13.86
C LEU A 328 20.55 1.30 -15.29
N ASP A 329 20.76 0.04 -15.67
CA ASP A 329 20.33 -0.50 -16.97
C ASP A 329 18.80 -0.44 -17.14
N LEU A 330 18.05 -0.82 -16.12
CA LEU A 330 16.58 -0.75 -16.15
C LEU A 330 16.07 0.70 -16.18
N LEU A 331 16.68 1.61 -15.44
CA LEU A 331 16.38 3.04 -15.51
C LEU A 331 16.65 3.61 -16.92
N GLU A 332 17.75 3.23 -17.54
CA GLU A 332 18.06 3.65 -18.91
C GLU A 332 17.03 3.12 -19.91
N LYS A 333 16.66 1.84 -19.82
CA LYS A 333 15.60 1.24 -20.66
C LYS A 333 14.26 1.96 -20.45
N ALA A 334 13.86 2.24 -19.20
CA ALA A 334 12.65 2.98 -18.92
C ALA A 334 12.68 4.41 -19.50
N SER A 335 13.84 5.06 -19.48
CA SER A 335 14.00 6.42 -20.02
C SER A 335 13.88 6.52 -21.54
N GLN A 336 14.02 5.39 -22.24
CA GLN A 336 13.75 5.29 -23.69
C GLN A 336 12.24 5.18 -23.99
N ILE A 337 11.43 4.85 -22.97
CA ILE A 337 9.97 4.70 -23.11
C ILE A 337 9.25 5.96 -22.61
N LEU A 338 9.62 6.45 -21.42
CA LEU A 338 9.04 7.64 -20.79
C LEU A 338 10.11 8.68 -20.49
N PRO A 339 9.80 10.00 -20.58
CA PRO A 339 10.75 11.06 -20.24
C PRO A 339 11.28 10.92 -18.81
N LYS A 340 12.57 11.22 -18.59
CA LYS A 340 13.24 11.14 -17.26
C LYS A 340 12.53 11.98 -16.19
N GLU A 341 11.89 13.07 -16.59
CA GLU A 341 11.13 13.95 -15.70
C GLU A 341 9.96 13.22 -15.03
N ARG A 342 9.38 12.21 -15.71
CA ARG A 342 8.28 11.39 -15.22
C ARG A 342 8.73 10.16 -14.44
N LEU A 343 10.04 9.86 -14.42
CA LEU A 343 10.60 8.68 -13.77
C LEU A 343 11.19 9.02 -12.40
N PHE A 344 11.01 8.09 -11.48
CA PHE A 344 11.55 8.10 -10.12
C PHE A 344 12.03 6.69 -9.76
N LEU A 345 12.75 6.55 -8.66
CA LEU A 345 13.26 5.28 -8.13
C LEU A 345 12.74 5.02 -6.73
N SER A 346 12.44 3.77 -6.41
CA SER A 346 12.12 3.32 -5.05
C SER A 346 12.57 1.87 -4.82
N HIS A 347 12.34 1.37 -3.61
CA HIS A 347 12.22 -0.06 -3.36
C HIS A 347 10.89 -0.57 -3.91
N GLN A 348 10.81 -1.89 -4.16
CA GLN A 348 9.62 -2.54 -4.74
C GLN A 348 8.39 -2.42 -3.83
N CYS A 349 8.60 -2.30 -2.51
CA CYS A 349 7.58 -2.11 -1.49
C CYS A 349 8.15 -1.32 -0.30
N GLY A 350 7.36 -1.10 0.75
CA GLY A 350 7.85 -0.66 2.05
C GLY A 350 8.69 -1.74 2.75
N PHE A 351 9.29 -1.39 3.88
CA PHE A 351 10.11 -2.32 4.67
C PHE A 351 9.32 -3.10 5.72
N ALA A 352 8.06 -2.77 5.94
CA ALA A 352 7.24 -3.40 6.98
C ALA A 352 5.75 -3.31 6.65
N SER A 353 5.29 -4.11 5.70
CA SER A 353 3.88 -4.20 5.31
C SER A 353 2.99 -4.82 6.41
N CYS A 354 3.61 -5.51 7.36
CA CYS A 354 3.01 -5.95 8.63
C CYS A 354 3.86 -5.45 9.80
N ASP A 355 3.34 -5.57 11.00
CA ASP A 355 4.01 -5.07 12.22
C ASP A 355 5.32 -5.79 12.55
N SER A 356 5.47 -7.07 12.19
CA SER A 356 6.74 -7.80 12.31
C SER A 356 7.84 -7.22 11.42
N GLY A 357 7.47 -6.67 10.25
CA GLY A 357 8.41 -6.11 9.27
C GLY A 357 9.19 -7.17 8.51
N ASN A 358 9.99 -6.73 7.55
CA ASN A 358 10.85 -7.60 6.76
C ASN A 358 12.08 -8.09 7.57
N GLU A 359 12.69 -9.17 7.11
CA GLU A 359 13.80 -9.86 7.77
C GLU A 359 15.14 -9.13 7.62
N LEU A 360 15.16 -7.85 8.03
CA LEU A 360 16.38 -7.02 8.07
C LEU A 360 16.35 -6.06 9.27
N ALA A 361 17.49 -5.51 9.61
CA ALA A 361 17.62 -4.57 10.73
C ALA A 361 17.43 -3.11 10.27
N ILE A 362 17.01 -2.23 11.18
CA ILE A 362 16.84 -0.80 10.92
C ILE A 362 18.08 -0.13 10.28
N PRO A 363 19.34 -0.42 10.70
CA PRO A 363 20.50 0.13 10.00
C PRO A 363 20.62 -0.32 8.54
N GLN A 364 20.22 -1.56 8.22
CA GLN A 364 20.21 -2.06 6.84
C GLN A 364 19.15 -1.35 5.99
N GLN A 365 17.96 -1.11 6.54
CA GLN A 365 16.93 -0.29 5.90
C GLN A 365 17.49 1.08 5.48
N TRP A 366 18.15 1.79 6.39
CA TRP A 366 18.72 3.11 6.07
C TRP A 366 19.88 3.03 5.07
N ALA A 367 20.70 1.97 5.11
CA ALA A 367 21.74 1.75 4.12
C ALA A 367 21.16 1.53 2.71
N LYS A 368 20.08 0.76 2.58
CA LYS A 368 19.38 0.54 1.32
C LYS A 368 18.70 1.82 0.79
N ILE A 369 18.08 2.61 1.66
CA ILE A 369 17.51 3.91 1.29
C ILE A 369 18.61 4.83 0.76
N LYS A 370 19.75 4.90 1.44
CA LYS A 370 20.90 5.71 1.00
C LYS A 370 21.43 5.25 -0.36
N GLN A 371 21.56 3.94 -0.59
CA GLN A 371 21.94 3.40 -1.90
C GLN A 371 20.97 3.87 -3.00
N GLY A 372 19.66 3.77 -2.76
CA GLY A 372 18.66 4.23 -3.72
C GLY A 372 18.76 5.71 -4.04
N GLN A 373 19.02 6.55 -3.03
CA GLN A 373 19.25 7.99 -3.22
C GLN A 373 20.52 8.27 -4.05
N GLU A 374 21.62 7.53 -3.81
CA GLU A 374 22.87 7.67 -4.55
C GLU A 374 22.70 7.26 -6.02
N ILE A 375 22.00 6.14 -6.29
CA ILE A 375 21.67 5.69 -7.64
C ILE A 375 20.78 6.71 -8.34
N ALA A 376 19.71 7.17 -7.70
CA ALA A 376 18.81 8.18 -8.26
C ALA A 376 19.58 9.47 -8.62
N LYS A 377 20.44 9.93 -7.73
CA LYS A 377 21.30 11.10 -8.00
C LYS A 377 22.25 10.88 -9.18
N LYS A 378 22.83 9.68 -9.30
CA LYS A 378 23.74 9.33 -10.40
C LYS A 378 23.03 9.32 -11.75
N PHE A 379 21.78 8.83 -11.80
CA PHE A 379 21.03 8.69 -13.04
C PHE A 379 20.29 9.95 -13.48
N PHE A 380 19.65 10.63 -12.54
CA PHE A 380 18.80 11.79 -12.84
C PHE A 380 19.55 13.14 -12.75
N GLY A 381 20.71 13.21 -12.07
CA GLY A 381 21.57 14.39 -11.92
C GLY A 381 21.32 15.18 -10.67
#